data_c867fb6826a3703d10cb255c1990f098
#
_entry.id   c867fb6826a3703d10cb255c1990f098
#
_cell.length_a   1.000
_cell.length_b   1.000
_cell.length_c   1.000
_cell.angle_alpha   90.00
_cell.angle_beta   90.00
_cell.angle_gamma   90.00
#
_symmetry.space_group_name_H-M   'P 1'
#
loop_
_entity.id
_entity.type
_entity.pdbx_description
1 polymer ?
#
loop_
_entity_poly.entity_id
_entity_poly.type
_entity_poly.pdbx_seq_one_letter_code
_entity_poly.pdbx_strand_id
1 'polypeptide(L)'
;KGCLTTDLIAAVIKLAKQHDKIVMIDPKSDDFSRYHGASYVTPNLSELAGAAKLTDTSLDAIGKAAKNLCQTHDISAILTTLSARGMQLSDSSDTNHHIPSIAKDVFDVSGAGDTVVSTFAAALASGAEPIEAMDFANLAASIVVSKPGTAALTAGEVIAASDLSEQSSYDLNNLTTPIAEWRKQGLRIGF
;
A
#
# COMPACT_ATOMS: atom_id res chain seq x y z
N LYS A 1 14.82 -13.87 10.07
CA LYS A 1 15.25 -12.59 10.67
C LYS A 1 16.72 -12.36 10.34
N GLY A 2 17.15 -11.14 9.95
CA GLY A 2 18.54 -10.78 9.71
C GLY A 2 18.99 -10.72 8.26
N CYS A 3 18.22 -11.19 7.28
CA CYS A 3 18.59 -11.11 5.87
C CYS A 3 18.51 -9.68 5.30
N LEU A 4 17.58 -8.86 5.77
CA LEU A 4 17.41 -7.48 5.32
C LEU A 4 18.27 -6.54 6.17
N THR A 5 19.59 -6.54 5.88
CA THR A 5 20.53 -5.59 6.49
C THR A 5 20.35 -4.19 5.89
N THR A 6 20.79 -3.15 6.59
CA THR A 6 20.75 -1.77 6.09
C THR A 6 21.49 -1.62 4.75
N ASP A 7 22.64 -2.26 4.62
CA ASP A 7 23.44 -2.22 3.39
C ASP A 7 22.72 -2.89 2.22
N LEU A 8 22.04 -4.03 2.46
CA LEU A 8 21.26 -4.70 1.42
C LEU A 8 20.08 -3.84 0.97
N ILE A 9 19.34 -3.25 1.92
CA ILE A 9 18.22 -2.36 1.61
C ILE A 9 18.70 -1.17 0.77
N ALA A 10 19.78 -0.51 1.18
CA ALA A 10 20.37 0.61 0.45
C ALA A 10 20.82 0.20 -0.96
N ALA A 11 21.44 -0.98 -1.11
CA ALA A 11 21.87 -1.49 -2.41
C ALA A 11 20.69 -1.77 -3.34
N VAL A 12 19.60 -2.36 -2.82
CA VAL A 12 18.37 -2.62 -3.61
C VAL A 12 17.71 -1.31 -4.06
N ILE A 13 17.57 -0.33 -3.16
CA ILE A 13 17.01 0.99 -3.49
C ILE A 13 17.84 1.67 -4.57
N LYS A 14 19.17 1.66 -4.42
CA LYS A 14 20.08 2.25 -5.40
C LYS A 14 19.95 1.58 -6.77
N LEU A 15 19.93 0.25 -6.81
CA LEU A 15 19.80 -0.52 -8.04
C LEU A 15 18.46 -0.24 -8.73
N ALA A 16 17.37 -0.21 -7.97
CA ALA A 16 16.05 0.10 -8.49
C ALA A 16 15.98 1.51 -9.11
N LYS A 17 16.53 2.52 -8.41
CA LYS A 17 16.64 3.90 -8.97
C LYS A 17 17.43 3.93 -10.28
N GLN A 18 18.50 3.15 -10.41
CA GLN A 18 19.30 3.08 -11.65
C GLN A 18 18.52 2.49 -12.84
N HIS A 19 17.50 1.72 -12.57
CA HIS A 19 16.66 1.04 -13.57
C HIS A 19 15.23 1.57 -13.64
N ASP A 20 14.95 2.74 -13.06
CA ASP A 20 13.62 3.36 -13.00
C ASP A 20 12.54 2.39 -12.47
N LYS A 21 12.88 1.63 -11.43
CA LYS A 21 11.96 0.69 -10.79
C LYS A 21 11.45 1.22 -9.46
N ILE A 22 10.16 0.98 -9.21
CA ILE A 22 9.53 1.29 -7.93
C ILE A 22 10.06 0.32 -6.87
N VAL A 23 10.44 0.87 -5.71
CA VAL A 23 10.75 0.10 -4.51
C VAL A 23 9.67 0.38 -3.47
N MET A 24 9.03 -0.68 -3.02
CA MET A 24 8.06 -0.64 -1.95
C MET A 24 8.59 -1.41 -0.73
N ILE A 25 8.46 -0.82 0.44
CA ILE A 25 8.99 -1.35 1.69
C ILE A 25 7.89 -1.44 2.74
N ASP A 26 7.62 -2.65 3.22
CA ASP A 26 6.89 -2.89 4.44
C ASP A 26 7.87 -2.78 5.62
N PRO A 27 7.81 -1.70 6.43
CA PRO A 27 8.83 -1.41 7.43
C PRO A 27 8.71 -2.38 8.61
N LYS A 28 9.86 -2.76 9.17
CA LYS A 28 9.93 -3.57 10.39
C LYS A 28 10.84 -2.92 11.44
N SER A 29 11.05 -1.60 11.35
CA SER A 29 11.87 -0.81 12.25
C SER A 29 11.34 0.61 12.31
N ASP A 30 11.44 1.23 13.48
CA ASP A 30 11.13 2.66 13.69
C ASP A 30 12.20 3.58 13.09
N ASP A 31 13.35 3.04 12.67
CA ASP A 31 14.42 3.80 12.01
C ASP A 31 14.20 3.84 10.49
N PHE A 32 13.50 4.87 10.02
CA PHE A 32 13.21 5.07 8.60
C PHE A 32 14.42 5.57 7.80
N SER A 33 15.54 5.93 8.45
CA SER A 33 16.78 6.27 7.74
C SER A 33 17.30 5.11 6.88
N ARG A 34 16.98 3.87 7.27
CA ARG A 34 17.29 2.64 6.54
C ARG A 34 16.61 2.55 5.17
N TYR A 35 15.50 3.29 4.99
CA TYR A 35 14.67 3.27 3.79
C TYR A 35 14.89 4.49 2.91
N HIS A 36 15.99 5.23 3.16
CA HIS A 36 16.32 6.45 2.42
C HIS A 36 16.28 6.22 0.91
N GLY A 37 15.50 7.04 0.22
CA GLY A 37 15.35 6.99 -1.22
C GLY A 37 14.37 5.93 -1.75
N ALA A 38 13.60 5.26 -0.89
CA ALA A 38 12.54 4.35 -1.33
C ALA A 38 11.42 5.10 -2.07
N SER A 39 10.74 4.40 -3.00
CA SER A 39 9.58 4.98 -3.67
C SER A 39 8.38 5.03 -2.72
N TYR A 40 8.08 3.91 -2.06
CA TYR A 40 6.97 3.81 -1.11
C TYR A 40 7.40 3.07 0.15
N VAL A 41 6.90 3.53 1.30
CA VAL A 41 6.97 2.80 2.58
C VAL A 41 5.54 2.63 3.10
N THR A 42 5.20 1.44 3.60
CA THR A 42 3.82 1.07 3.95
C THR A 42 3.67 0.73 5.44
N PRO A 43 3.92 1.66 6.37
CA PRO A 43 3.80 1.41 7.80
C PRO A 43 2.34 1.24 8.21
N ASN A 44 2.11 0.45 9.24
CA ASN A 44 0.90 0.59 10.03
C ASN A 44 1.01 1.81 10.96
N LEU A 45 -0.12 2.17 11.61
CA LEU A 45 -0.15 3.32 12.52
C LEU A 45 0.90 3.23 13.65
N SER A 46 1.11 2.05 14.22
CA SER A 46 2.07 1.86 15.32
C SER A 46 3.52 2.07 14.84
N GLU A 47 3.85 1.55 13.66
CA GLU A 47 5.17 1.70 13.04
C GLU A 47 5.44 3.17 12.66
N LEU A 48 4.45 3.86 12.08
CA LEU A 48 4.58 5.29 11.79
C LEU A 48 4.73 6.11 13.07
N ALA A 49 3.90 5.83 14.08
CA ALA A 49 3.94 6.53 15.36
C ALA A 49 5.27 6.32 16.08
N GLY A 50 5.83 5.11 16.04
CA GLY A 50 7.17 4.83 16.56
C GLY A 50 8.25 5.64 15.86
N ALA A 51 8.27 5.61 14.52
CA ALA A 51 9.25 6.32 13.71
C ALA A 51 9.18 7.84 13.88
N ALA A 52 7.99 8.41 13.93
CA ALA A 52 7.77 9.86 14.06
C ALA A 52 7.63 10.33 15.51
N LYS A 53 7.64 9.43 16.51
CA LYS A 53 7.38 9.71 17.94
C LYS A 53 6.06 10.45 18.13
N LEU A 54 5.03 10.01 17.42
CA LEU A 54 3.70 10.60 17.50
C LEU A 54 3.00 10.29 18.82
N THR A 55 2.37 11.31 19.40
CA THR A 55 1.43 11.17 20.52
C THR A 55 -0.02 11.41 20.08
N ASP A 56 -0.22 12.22 19.04
CA ASP A 56 -1.52 12.46 18.41
C ASP A 56 -1.65 11.56 17.17
N THR A 57 -2.75 10.82 17.07
CA THR A 57 -3.06 9.92 15.95
C THR A 57 -4.25 10.42 15.12
N SER A 58 -4.52 11.72 15.13
CA SER A 58 -5.44 12.34 14.17
C SER A 58 -4.92 12.21 12.74
N LEU A 59 -5.80 12.20 11.76
CA LEU A 59 -5.41 12.09 10.34
C LEU A 59 -4.47 13.23 9.92
N ASP A 60 -4.66 14.43 10.46
CA ASP A 60 -3.79 15.58 10.20
C ASP A 60 -2.38 15.36 10.78
N ALA A 61 -2.28 14.86 12.02
CA ALA A 61 -0.99 14.56 12.65
C ALA A 61 -0.25 13.43 11.92
N ILE A 62 -0.96 12.38 11.50
CA ILE A 62 -0.41 11.28 10.69
C ILE A 62 0.14 11.81 9.37
N GLY A 63 -0.62 12.62 8.64
CA GLY A 63 -0.19 13.20 7.38
C GLY A 63 1.04 14.08 7.51
N LYS A 64 1.08 14.96 8.51
CA LYS A 64 2.25 15.82 8.80
C LYS A 64 3.49 15.00 9.14
N ALA A 65 3.33 13.94 9.92
CA ALA A 65 4.41 13.06 10.28
C ALA A 65 4.95 12.28 9.08
N ALA A 66 4.08 11.71 8.28
CA ALA A 66 4.45 11.00 7.06
C ALA A 66 5.17 11.93 6.07
N LYS A 67 4.64 13.15 5.84
CA LYS A 67 5.31 14.17 5.03
C LYS A 67 6.72 14.49 5.53
N ASN A 68 6.88 14.70 6.85
CA ASN A 68 8.19 14.98 7.44
C ASN A 68 9.17 13.82 7.23
N LEU A 69 8.72 12.58 7.41
CA LEU A 69 9.54 11.39 7.15
C LEU A 69 9.92 11.27 5.67
N CYS A 70 8.99 11.56 4.74
CA CYS A 70 9.27 11.62 3.31
C CYS A 70 10.38 12.62 3.00
N GLN A 71 10.27 13.85 3.50
CA GLN A 71 11.26 14.90 3.28
C GLN A 71 12.60 14.58 3.91
N THR A 72 12.62 14.02 5.14
CA THR A 72 13.85 13.73 5.88
C THR A 72 14.63 12.58 5.25
N HIS A 73 13.93 11.59 4.69
CA HIS A 73 14.55 10.35 4.19
C HIS A 73 14.45 10.18 2.67
N ASP A 74 14.10 11.21 1.91
CA ASP A 74 13.95 11.15 0.44
C ASP A 74 13.02 10.00 0.00
N ILE A 75 11.97 9.73 0.76
CA ILE A 75 10.93 8.76 0.42
C ILE A 75 9.89 9.48 -0.42
N SER A 76 9.48 8.90 -1.57
CA SER A 76 8.52 9.57 -2.45
C SER A 76 7.15 9.68 -1.81
N ALA A 77 6.64 8.59 -1.20
CA ALA A 77 5.38 8.60 -0.47
C ALA A 77 5.30 7.52 0.61
N ILE A 78 4.44 7.75 1.60
CA ILE A 78 4.12 6.79 2.67
C ILE A 78 2.63 6.46 2.62
N LEU A 79 2.30 5.17 2.51
CA LEU A 79 0.95 4.64 2.61
C LEU A 79 0.75 4.06 4.02
N THR A 80 0.12 4.81 4.91
CA THR A 80 -0.13 4.38 6.29
C THR A 80 -1.42 3.59 6.38
N THR A 81 -1.35 2.34 6.88
CA THR A 81 -2.56 1.55 7.17
C THR A 81 -3.08 1.87 8.57
N LEU A 82 -4.39 2.13 8.68
CA LEU A 82 -5.05 2.65 9.88
C LEU A 82 -6.09 1.67 10.45
N SER A 83 -6.01 0.39 10.08
CA SER A 83 -6.98 -0.65 10.48
C SER A 83 -8.42 -0.23 10.11
N ALA A 84 -9.36 -0.26 11.06
CA ALA A 84 -10.75 0.11 10.84
C ALA A 84 -10.95 1.55 10.30
N ARG A 85 -9.94 2.42 10.43
CA ARG A 85 -9.99 3.79 9.87
C ARG A 85 -9.58 3.85 8.38
N GLY A 86 -9.22 2.73 7.77
CA GLY A 86 -8.79 2.68 6.37
C GLY A 86 -7.30 2.93 6.18
N MET A 87 -6.92 3.79 5.26
CA MET A 87 -5.52 4.10 4.97
C MET A 87 -5.33 5.53 4.49
N GLN A 88 -4.11 6.02 4.57
CA GLN A 88 -3.74 7.38 4.23
C GLN A 88 -2.45 7.41 3.45
N LEU A 89 -2.47 8.02 2.27
CA LEU A 89 -1.31 8.27 1.42
C LEU A 89 -0.84 9.70 1.62
N SER A 90 0.44 9.86 1.93
CA SER A 90 1.07 11.18 2.11
C SER A 90 2.42 11.19 1.41
N ASP A 91 2.77 12.29 0.75
CA ASP A 91 4.05 12.48 0.07
C ASP A 91 4.84 13.67 0.63
N SER A 92 5.96 13.99 0.00
CA SER A 92 6.81 15.12 0.37
C SER A 92 6.23 16.49 0.00
N SER A 93 5.19 16.55 -0.87
CA SER A 93 4.47 17.76 -1.26
C SER A 93 3.36 18.07 -0.24
N ASP A 94 2.16 18.27 -0.67
CA ASP A 94 1.00 18.47 0.20
C ASP A 94 -0.09 17.41 -0.05
N THR A 95 0.25 16.31 -0.75
CA THR A 95 -0.67 15.20 -0.91
C THR A 95 -0.89 14.54 0.44
N ASN A 96 -2.13 14.53 0.87
CA ASN A 96 -2.58 13.88 2.09
C ASN A 96 -3.97 13.33 1.84
N HIS A 97 -4.04 12.13 1.26
CA HIS A 97 -5.29 11.53 0.85
C HIS A 97 -5.64 10.36 1.79
N HIS A 98 -6.82 10.44 2.40
CA HIS A 98 -7.34 9.40 3.29
C HIS A 98 -8.57 8.75 2.67
N ILE A 99 -8.63 7.42 2.72
CA ILE A 99 -9.82 6.65 2.40
C ILE A 99 -10.25 5.81 3.60
N PRO A 100 -11.54 5.76 3.92
CA PRO A 100 -12.04 4.92 5.01
C PRO A 100 -11.97 3.44 4.61
N SER A 101 -11.90 2.57 5.61
CA SER A 101 -12.06 1.13 5.37
C SER A 101 -13.47 0.83 4.84
N ILE A 102 -13.56 0.03 3.79
CA ILE A 102 -14.84 -0.45 3.25
C ILE A 102 -15.21 -1.86 3.76
N ALA A 103 -14.37 -2.45 4.61
CA ALA A 103 -14.67 -3.74 5.23
C ALA A 103 -15.92 -3.64 6.10
N LYS A 104 -16.96 -4.43 5.76
CA LYS A 104 -18.22 -4.50 6.53
C LYS A 104 -18.13 -5.50 7.68
N ASP A 105 -17.56 -6.66 7.40
CA ASP A 105 -17.39 -7.74 8.35
C ASP A 105 -15.91 -8.08 8.45
N VAL A 106 -15.33 -7.98 9.64
CA VAL A 106 -13.94 -8.32 9.90
C VAL A 106 -13.91 -9.63 10.65
N PHE A 107 -13.38 -10.66 10.01
CA PHE A 107 -13.22 -11.99 10.59
C PHE A 107 -11.81 -12.20 11.12
N ASP A 108 -10.80 -11.86 10.31
CA ASP A 108 -9.39 -11.97 10.68
C ASP A 108 -8.59 -10.89 9.93
N VAL A 109 -7.73 -10.18 10.65
CA VAL A 109 -6.87 -9.14 10.06
C VAL A 109 -5.50 -9.68 9.64
N SER A 110 -5.24 -10.97 9.85
CA SER A 110 -3.96 -11.61 9.48
C SER A 110 -3.74 -11.56 7.98
N GLY A 111 -2.60 -11.01 7.55
CA GLY A 111 -2.26 -10.86 6.14
C GLY A 111 -2.87 -9.64 5.44
N ALA A 112 -3.69 -8.83 6.11
CA ALA A 112 -4.25 -7.62 5.52
C ALA A 112 -3.15 -6.64 5.07
N GLY A 113 -2.11 -6.44 5.87
CA GLY A 113 -0.97 -5.60 5.52
C GLY A 113 -0.24 -6.10 4.28
N ASP A 114 0.08 -7.40 4.23
CA ASP A 114 0.73 -8.03 3.08
C ASP A 114 -0.13 -7.91 1.82
N THR A 115 -1.46 -8.02 1.96
CA THR A 115 -2.41 -7.82 0.85
C THR A 115 -2.38 -6.38 0.36
N VAL A 116 -2.40 -5.39 1.26
CA VAL A 116 -2.29 -3.97 0.87
C VAL A 116 -0.99 -3.72 0.11
N VAL A 117 0.15 -4.17 0.63
CA VAL A 117 1.46 -3.97 -0.02
C VAL A 117 1.49 -4.60 -1.41
N SER A 118 1.08 -5.86 -1.53
CA SER A 118 1.16 -6.59 -2.80
C SER A 118 0.19 -6.05 -3.85
N THR A 119 -1.04 -5.70 -3.47
CA THR A 119 -2.04 -5.18 -4.40
C THR A 119 -1.75 -3.74 -4.81
N PHE A 120 -1.29 -2.90 -3.90
CA PHE A 120 -0.83 -1.55 -4.19
C PHE A 120 0.36 -1.57 -5.16
N ALA A 121 1.36 -2.44 -4.90
CA ALA A 121 2.50 -2.60 -5.80
C ALA A 121 2.09 -3.11 -7.19
N ALA A 122 1.17 -4.08 -7.27
CA ALA A 122 0.67 -4.61 -8.53
C ALA A 122 -0.08 -3.54 -9.34
N ALA A 123 -0.91 -2.73 -8.70
CA ALA A 123 -1.64 -1.64 -9.34
C ALA A 123 -0.68 -0.57 -9.91
N LEU A 124 0.30 -0.12 -9.11
CA LEU A 124 1.32 0.82 -9.59
C LEU A 124 2.15 0.25 -10.74
N ALA A 125 2.53 -1.02 -10.67
CA ALA A 125 3.27 -1.69 -11.73
C ALA A 125 2.47 -1.81 -13.04
N SER A 126 1.14 -1.74 -12.95
CA SER A 126 0.25 -1.72 -14.12
C SER A 126 0.00 -0.32 -14.69
N GLY A 127 0.54 0.71 -14.05
CA GLY A 127 0.40 2.10 -14.50
C GLY A 127 -0.77 2.85 -13.84
N ALA A 128 -1.36 2.30 -12.78
CA ALA A 128 -2.37 3.04 -12.00
C ALA A 128 -1.72 4.21 -11.26
N GLU A 129 -2.45 5.30 -11.13
CA GLU A 129 -2.04 6.42 -10.29
C GLU A 129 -2.07 6.02 -8.80
N PRO A 130 -1.25 6.62 -7.93
CA PRO A 130 -1.14 6.20 -6.53
C PRO A 130 -2.45 6.18 -5.75
N ILE A 131 -3.38 7.10 -6.03
CA ILE A 131 -4.70 7.15 -5.39
C ILE A 131 -5.56 5.97 -5.86
N GLU A 132 -5.57 5.67 -7.15
CA GLU A 132 -6.30 4.52 -7.72
C GLU A 132 -5.75 3.20 -7.18
N ALA A 133 -4.41 3.09 -7.09
CA ALA A 133 -3.76 1.93 -6.50
C ALA A 133 -4.14 1.75 -5.02
N MET A 134 -4.30 2.85 -4.27
CA MET A 134 -4.73 2.83 -2.88
C MET A 134 -6.19 2.36 -2.75
N ASP A 135 -7.09 2.82 -3.61
CA ASP A 135 -8.49 2.37 -3.65
C ASP A 135 -8.57 0.87 -3.92
N PHE A 136 -7.77 0.39 -4.88
CA PHE A 136 -7.69 -1.04 -5.18
C PHE A 136 -7.15 -1.86 -4.01
N ALA A 137 -6.12 -1.37 -3.32
CA ALA A 137 -5.57 -2.03 -2.14
C ALA A 137 -6.58 -2.09 -0.97
N ASN A 138 -7.40 -1.03 -0.80
CA ASN A 138 -8.47 -1.00 0.19
C ASN A 138 -9.57 -2.04 -0.10
N LEU A 139 -9.97 -2.15 -1.38
CA LEU A 139 -10.91 -3.19 -1.81
C LEU A 139 -10.35 -4.59 -1.55
N ALA A 140 -9.11 -4.85 -1.95
CA ALA A 140 -8.44 -6.11 -1.74
C ALA A 140 -8.34 -6.50 -0.26
N ALA A 141 -7.94 -5.54 0.59
CA ALA A 141 -7.87 -5.73 2.04
C ALA A 141 -9.24 -6.06 2.64
N SER A 142 -10.31 -5.39 2.18
CA SER A 142 -11.69 -5.63 2.67
C SER A 142 -12.16 -7.06 2.40
N ILE A 143 -11.78 -7.63 1.26
CA ILE A 143 -12.11 -9.02 0.90
C ILE A 143 -11.35 -9.99 1.80
N VAL A 144 -10.05 -9.75 2.03
CA VAL A 144 -9.20 -10.67 2.81
C VAL A 144 -9.62 -10.68 4.28
N VAL A 145 -9.89 -9.53 4.90
CA VAL A 145 -10.28 -9.47 6.32
C VAL A 145 -11.67 -10.07 6.58
N SER A 146 -12.49 -10.26 5.56
CA SER A 146 -13.79 -10.95 5.67
C SER A 146 -13.68 -12.47 5.69
N LYS A 147 -12.47 -13.03 5.48
CA LYS A 147 -12.22 -14.47 5.44
C LYS A 147 -11.52 -14.93 6.74
N PRO A 148 -11.73 -16.19 7.16
CA PRO A 148 -11.01 -16.74 8.30
C PRO A 148 -9.54 -17.06 7.94
N GLY A 149 -8.62 -16.70 8.83
CA GLY A 149 -7.18 -16.97 8.69
C GLY A 149 -6.50 -16.15 7.59
N THR A 150 -5.25 -16.48 7.30
CA THR A 150 -4.51 -15.88 6.18
C THR A 150 -5.08 -16.39 4.85
N ALA A 151 -5.91 -15.59 4.24
CA ALA A 151 -6.61 -15.95 3.00
C ALA A 151 -5.91 -15.35 1.77
N ALA A 152 -5.81 -16.13 0.71
CA ALA A 152 -5.38 -15.62 -0.58
C ALA A 152 -6.51 -14.85 -1.27
N LEU A 153 -6.13 -13.83 -2.02
CA LEU A 153 -7.03 -13.05 -2.88
C LEU A 153 -6.97 -13.60 -4.31
N THR A 154 -8.12 -13.80 -4.94
CA THR A 154 -8.21 -14.17 -6.35
C THR A 154 -8.72 -13.00 -7.20
N ALA A 155 -8.32 -12.96 -8.47
CA ALA A 155 -8.81 -11.93 -9.40
C ALA A 155 -10.35 -11.97 -9.56
N GLY A 156 -10.94 -13.17 -9.51
CA GLY A 156 -12.41 -13.32 -9.59
C GLY A 156 -13.14 -12.68 -8.40
N GLU A 157 -12.58 -12.75 -7.21
CA GLU A 157 -13.17 -12.11 -6.02
C GLU A 157 -13.11 -10.60 -6.09
N VAL A 158 -12.00 -10.06 -6.59
CA VAL A 158 -11.87 -8.61 -6.78
C VAL A 158 -12.87 -8.11 -7.83
N ILE A 159 -12.99 -8.81 -8.96
CA ILE A 159 -13.98 -8.45 -10.01
C ILE A 159 -15.38 -8.50 -9.45
N ALA A 160 -15.76 -9.57 -8.74
CA ALA A 160 -17.09 -9.69 -8.14
C ALA A 160 -17.37 -8.59 -7.10
N ALA A 161 -16.38 -8.22 -6.29
CA ALA A 161 -16.54 -7.15 -5.31
C ALA A 161 -16.65 -5.78 -5.99
N SER A 162 -15.98 -5.58 -7.12
CA SER A 162 -16.06 -4.35 -7.89
C SER A 162 -17.43 -4.17 -8.55
N ASP A 163 -18.00 -5.23 -9.11
CA ASP A 163 -19.34 -5.21 -9.72
C ASP A 163 -20.45 -4.88 -8.69
N LEU A 164 -20.24 -5.28 -7.43
CA LEU A 164 -21.15 -4.94 -6.32
C LEU A 164 -21.01 -3.49 -5.85
N SER A 165 -19.92 -2.82 -6.19
CA SER A 165 -19.66 -1.42 -5.84
C SER A 165 -20.17 -0.41 -6.87
N GLU A 166 -20.79 -0.85 -7.96
CA GLU A 166 -21.38 0.02 -9.01
C GLU A 166 -22.47 0.99 -8.51
N GLN A 167 -22.81 0.97 -7.24
CA GLN A 167 -23.60 2.04 -6.61
C GLN A 167 -22.77 3.23 -6.12
N SER A 168 -21.44 3.17 -6.20
CA SER A 168 -20.57 4.30 -5.96
C SER A 168 -19.62 4.46 -7.17
N SER A 169 -19.71 5.59 -7.79
CA SER A 169 -19.14 6.11 -9.03
C SER A 169 -17.64 5.90 -9.31
N TYR A 170 -17.14 4.68 -9.33
CA TYR A 170 -15.81 4.38 -9.82
C TYR A 170 -15.89 3.56 -11.10
N ASP A 171 -15.39 4.12 -12.20
CA ASP A 171 -15.30 3.44 -13.48
C ASP A 171 -14.14 2.42 -13.46
N LEU A 172 -14.45 1.22 -12.99
CA LEU A 172 -13.53 0.07 -12.96
C LEU A 172 -13.15 -0.45 -14.36
N ASN A 173 -13.68 0.14 -15.42
CA ASN A 173 -13.27 -0.19 -16.79
C ASN A 173 -11.77 0.06 -17.00
N ASN A 174 -11.16 0.98 -16.22
CA ASN A 174 -9.74 1.24 -16.29
C ASN A 174 -8.86 0.13 -15.66
N LEU A 175 -9.40 -0.68 -14.75
CA LEU A 175 -8.67 -1.80 -14.12
C LEU A 175 -8.95 -3.16 -14.77
N THR A 176 -10.13 -3.38 -15.35
CA THR A 176 -10.45 -4.63 -16.03
C THR A 176 -9.70 -4.79 -17.35
N THR A 177 -9.40 -3.69 -18.03
CA THR A 177 -8.65 -3.69 -19.30
C THR A 177 -7.20 -4.15 -19.12
N PRO A 178 -6.40 -3.63 -18.16
CA PRO A 178 -5.06 -4.13 -17.90
C PRO A 178 -5.03 -5.60 -17.46
N ILE A 179 -5.93 -6.03 -16.59
CA ILE A 179 -6.01 -7.44 -16.12
C ILE A 179 -6.31 -8.40 -17.28
N ALA A 180 -7.22 -8.02 -18.19
CA ALA A 180 -7.53 -8.82 -19.37
C ALA A 180 -6.34 -8.86 -20.37
N GLU A 181 -5.62 -7.77 -20.49
CA GLU A 181 -4.45 -7.65 -21.35
C GLU A 181 -3.26 -8.45 -20.81
N TRP A 182 -3.03 -8.47 -19.52
CA TRP A 182 -2.02 -9.31 -18.85
C TRP A 182 -2.28 -10.81 -19.01
N ARG A 183 -3.56 -11.23 -18.93
CA ARG A 183 -3.94 -12.61 -19.25
C ARG A 183 -3.59 -12.99 -20.68
N LYS A 184 -3.78 -12.07 -21.64
CA LYS A 184 -3.41 -12.30 -23.05
C LYS A 184 -1.90 -12.37 -23.24
N GLN A 185 -1.13 -11.65 -22.43
CA GLN A 185 0.35 -11.63 -22.46
C GLN A 185 0.98 -12.77 -21.63
N GLY A 186 0.17 -13.66 -21.04
CA GLY A 186 0.66 -14.79 -20.26
C GLY A 186 1.32 -14.42 -18.93
N LEU A 187 1.15 -13.18 -18.45
CA LEU A 187 1.67 -12.75 -17.17
C LEU A 187 0.89 -13.41 -16.02
N ARG A 188 1.61 -14.09 -15.14
CA ARG A 188 1.08 -14.64 -13.90
C ARG A 188 1.31 -13.63 -12.79
N ILE A 189 0.24 -13.11 -12.23
CA ILE A 189 0.29 -12.32 -11.00
C ILE A 189 0.36 -13.34 -9.87
N GLY A 190 1.52 -13.47 -9.23
CA GLY A 190 1.70 -14.24 -8.03
C GLY A 190 1.55 -13.32 -6.82
N PHE A 191 0.65 -13.67 -5.91
CA PHE A 191 0.51 -13.05 -4.59
C PHE A 191 1.16 -13.96 -3.55
#